data_1a33e06748288c58b4fb2f3c665c4809
#
_entry.id   1a33e06748288c58b4fb2f3c665c4809
#
_cell.length_a   1.000
_cell.length_b   1.000
_cell.length_c   1.000
_cell.angle_alpha   90.00
_cell.angle_beta   90.00
_cell.angle_gamma   90.00
#
_symmetry.space_group_name_H-M   'P 1'
#
loop_
_entity.id
_entity.type
_entity.pdbx_description
1 polymer ?
#
loop_
_entity_poly.entity_id
_entity_poly.type
_entity_poly.pdbx_seq_one_letter_code
_entity_poly.pdbx_strand_id
1 'polypeptide(L)'
;MTKEDYEQSFSKKEKIIDSHLHPDMTFSNFVVGNSNKMAQNAALLVSTNPGKNFNPLFIYSNPGLGKTHLLNAIGNHAKEINPSIVPYYITSKDFVDEIIGAMKKNKTEDIYNYYKNIDILLIDDIQFLFGKEKSSEMFFHIFNEIINNNRQIVITSDKMPEELQGIEDRLISRFKSGLSFGIDPPEFETAKAILEKKIENLGNSSLVITDDVLDFIVMNYCNDIRSLEGQLKRIFFCSIMENTNYIDMNFISEIFKDQKTITKSKEPLTKEKILKTTADFYYLSISQIISKNRTQKLTTPREICMYLMRELIEDITFNEIGVIFSNRDHSTVMKACKRVEKKIKKEKEYQIAIEKIKQKLGTI
;
A
#
# COMPACT_ATOMS: atom_id res chain seq x y z
N MET A 1 28.85 15.12 -51.19
CA MET A 1 28.78 14.87 -49.76
C MET A 1 30.16 15.15 -49.17
N THR A 2 30.33 16.33 -48.62
CA THR A 2 31.60 16.79 -48.07
C THR A 2 31.77 16.21 -46.64
N LYS A 3 33.03 16.15 -46.16
CA LYS A 3 33.34 15.71 -44.79
C LYS A 3 32.56 16.49 -43.73
N GLU A 4 32.19 17.73 -44.03
CA GLU A 4 31.36 18.60 -43.19
C GLU A 4 29.90 18.14 -43.07
N ASP A 5 29.32 17.54 -44.15
CA ASP A 5 27.99 16.97 -44.12
C ASP A 5 27.94 15.69 -43.26
N TYR A 6 29.06 14.97 -43.13
CA TYR A 6 29.18 13.77 -42.30
C TYR A 6 29.35 14.14 -40.82
N GLU A 7 30.07 15.21 -40.50
CA GLU A 7 30.23 15.69 -39.11
C GLU A 7 28.99 16.42 -38.59
N GLN A 8 28.19 17.07 -39.47
CA GLN A 8 26.90 17.65 -39.06
C GLN A 8 25.81 16.60 -38.83
N SER A 9 25.94 15.40 -39.39
CA SER A 9 25.00 14.29 -39.10
C SER A 9 25.23 13.64 -37.74
N PHE A 10 26.44 13.78 -37.16
CA PHE A 10 26.78 13.26 -35.80
C PHE A 10 26.57 14.26 -34.69
N SER A 11 26.22 15.51 -34.95
CA SER A 11 25.96 16.52 -33.92
C SER A 11 24.46 16.76 -33.64
N LYS A 12 23.55 15.83 -33.97
CA LYS A 12 22.32 15.72 -33.22
C LYS A 12 22.73 15.26 -31.84
N LYS A 13 23.00 16.19 -30.91
CA LYS A 13 22.98 15.95 -29.49
C LYS A 13 21.71 15.18 -29.22
N GLU A 14 21.83 13.85 -29.00
CA GLU A 14 20.78 13.08 -28.35
C GLU A 14 20.42 13.88 -27.12
N LYS A 15 19.22 14.42 -27.09
CA LYS A 15 18.70 15.03 -25.87
C LYS A 15 18.71 13.88 -24.86
N ILE A 16 19.65 13.93 -23.93
CA ILE A 16 19.71 12.99 -22.81
C ILE A 16 18.35 13.10 -22.15
N ILE A 17 17.55 12.06 -22.25
CA ILE A 17 16.26 11.98 -21.57
C ILE A 17 16.59 11.90 -20.08
N ASP A 18 16.17 12.91 -19.31
CA ASP A 18 16.24 12.84 -17.86
C ASP A 18 15.32 11.70 -17.39
N SER A 19 15.87 10.74 -16.71
CA SER A 19 15.13 9.55 -16.30
C SER A 19 14.17 9.82 -15.13
N HIS A 20 14.27 10.95 -14.45
CA HIS A 20 13.53 11.32 -13.24
C HIS A 20 13.60 10.28 -12.09
N LEU A 21 14.60 9.40 -12.14
CA LEU A 21 14.77 8.36 -11.13
C LEU A 21 15.38 8.92 -9.83
N HIS A 22 14.91 8.43 -8.72
CA HIS A 22 15.51 8.67 -7.40
C HIS A 22 16.70 7.72 -7.19
N PRO A 23 17.94 8.21 -7.09
CA PRO A 23 19.15 7.36 -7.05
C PRO A 23 19.19 6.43 -5.84
N ASP A 24 18.63 6.85 -4.70
CA ASP A 24 18.67 6.07 -3.46
C ASP A 24 17.62 4.93 -3.43
N MET A 25 16.68 4.92 -4.38
CA MET A 25 15.65 3.89 -4.48
C MET A 25 16.17 2.73 -5.33
N THR A 26 16.95 1.84 -4.74
CA THR A 26 17.56 0.67 -5.37
C THR A 26 17.02 -0.62 -4.77
N PHE A 27 17.27 -1.76 -5.43
CA PHE A 27 16.95 -3.07 -4.87
C PHE A 27 17.75 -3.38 -3.60
N SER A 28 18.97 -2.88 -3.47
CA SER A 28 19.79 -3.04 -2.25
C SER A 28 19.22 -2.29 -1.04
N ASN A 29 18.48 -1.23 -1.27
CA ASN A 29 17.78 -0.45 -0.24
C ASN A 29 16.34 -0.92 -0.01
N PHE A 30 15.85 -1.88 -0.79
CA PHE A 30 14.51 -2.45 -0.65
C PHE A 30 14.54 -3.71 0.19
N VAL A 31 13.93 -3.66 1.37
CA VAL A 31 13.87 -4.82 2.28
C VAL A 31 12.81 -5.80 1.79
N VAL A 32 13.21 -7.05 1.60
CA VAL A 32 12.35 -8.13 1.09
C VAL A 32 11.80 -8.95 2.23
N GLY A 33 10.50 -9.14 2.25
CA GLY A 33 9.75 -10.04 3.14
C GLY A 33 8.72 -10.83 2.38
N ASN A 34 7.94 -11.69 3.08
CA ASN A 34 6.93 -12.52 2.40
C ASN A 34 5.87 -11.65 1.70
N SER A 35 5.52 -10.50 2.29
CA SER A 35 4.50 -9.57 1.80
C SER A 35 4.84 -8.89 0.45
N ASN A 36 6.11 -8.83 0.06
CA ASN A 36 6.56 -8.11 -1.15
C ASN A 36 7.48 -8.93 -2.07
N LYS A 37 7.88 -10.13 -1.68
CA LYS A 37 8.84 -10.98 -2.39
C LYS A 37 8.47 -11.23 -3.85
N MET A 38 7.20 -11.50 -4.14
CA MET A 38 6.78 -11.80 -5.52
C MET A 38 6.86 -10.56 -6.41
N ALA A 39 6.42 -9.41 -5.91
CA ALA A 39 6.53 -8.14 -6.62
C ALA A 39 8.00 -7.75 -6.85
N GLN A 40 8.87 -7.92 -5.86
CA GLN A 40 10.31 -7.66 -5.97
C GLN A 40 10.99 -8.60 -6.98
N ASN A 41 10.69 -9.90 -6.96
CA ASN A 41 11.24 -10.84 -7.94
C ASN A 41 10.82 -10.51 -9.36
N ALA A 42 9.54 -10.16 -9.58
CA ALA A 42 9.05 -9.73 -10.88
C ALA A 42 9.73 -8.44 -11.35
N ALA A 43 9.91 -7.47 -10.45
CA ALA A 43 10.62 -6.23 -10.73
C ALA A 43 12.07 -6.47 -11.14
N LEU A 44 12.78 -7.37 -10.46
CA LEU A 44 14.16 -7.75 -10.79
C LEU A 44 14.25 -8.43 -12.17
N LEU A 45 13.33 -9.35 -12.49
CA LEU A 45 13.28 -10.01 -13.79
C LEU A 45 13.04 -9.04 -14.93
N VAL A 46 12.12 -8.08 -14.74
CA VAL A 46 11.79 -7.06 -15.74
C VAL A 46 12.94 -6.08 -15.95
N SER A 47 13.64 -5.70 -14.88
CA SER A 47 14.80 -4.79 -14.99
C SER A 47 16.00 -5.43 -15.70
N THR A 48 16.16 -6.75 -15.59
CA THR A 48 17.25 -7.51 -16.24
C THR A 48 16.97 -7.76 -17.72
N ASN A 49 15.71 -8.03 -18.09
CA ASN A 49 15.31 -8.35 -19.48
C ASN A 49 14.02 -7.58 -19.85
N PRO A 50 14.09 -6.26 -20.03
CA PRO A 50 12.91 -5.46 -20.32
C PRO A 50 12.25 -5.83 -21.66
N GLY A 51 10.92 -5.81 -21.68
CA GLY A 51 10.10 -6.01 -22.86
C GLY A 51 9.90 -7.47 -23.33
N LYS A 52 10.57 -8.45 -22.69
CA LYS A 52 10.56 -9.84 -23.23
C LYS A 52 9.40 -10.70 -22.76
N ASN A 53 9.15 -10.81 -21.44
CA ASN A 53 8.27 -11.88 -20.93
C ASN A 53 7.07 -11.38 -20.10
N PHE A 54 7.20 -10.26 -19.40
CA PHE A 54 6.23 -9.79 -18.42
C PHE A 54 5.91 -8.32 -18.69
N ASN A 55 5.04 -8.09 -19.67
CA ASN A 55 4.77 -6.76 -20.14
C ASN A 55 3.27 -6.55 -20.43
N PRO A 56 2.60 -5.64 -19.72
CA PRO A 56 3.12 -4.81 -18.62
C PRO A 56 3.35 -5.58 -17.32
N LEU A 57 4.20 -5.04 -16.43
CA LEU A 57 4.22 -5.40 -15.03
C LEU A 57 3.33 -4.43 -14.25
N PHE A 58 2.35 -4.93 -13.54
CA PHE A 58 1.42 -4.14 -12.74
C PHE A 58 1.61 -4.43 -11.25
N ILE A 59 1.95 -3.41 -10.46
CA ILE A 59 2.19 -3.54 -9.02
C ILE A 59 1.12 -2.74 -8.27
N TYR A 60 0.37 -3.39 -7.40
CA TYR A 60 -0.67 -2.71 -6.65
C TYR A 60 -0.50 -2.92 -5.15
N SER A 61 -0.89 -1.92 -4.37
CA SER A 61 -0.93 -2.00 -2.91
C SER A 61 -1.60 -0.79 -2.31
N ASN A 62 -1.96 -0.88 -1.05
CA ASN A 62 -2.30 0.31 -0.27
C ASN A 62 -1.18 1.36 -0.34
N PRO A 63 -1.49 2.66 -0.15
CA PRO A 63 -0.46 3.69 -0.09
C PRO A 63 0.61 3.40 0.96
N GLY A 64 1.86 3.81 0.69
CA GLY A 64 2.95 3.72 1.67
C GLY A 64 3.65 2.36 1.78
N LEU A 65 3.41 1.39 0.89
CA LEU A 65 4.00 0.05 0.96
C LEU A 65 5.20 -0.18 0.01
N GLY A 66 5.74 0.88 -0.60
CA GLY A 66 7.00 0.79 -1.36
C GLY A 66 6.86 0.64 -2.87
N LYS A 67 5.68 0.84 -3.48
CA LYS A 67 5.47 0.80 -4.95
C LYS A 67 6.44 1.72 -5.70
N THR A 68 6.49 2.98 -5.32
CA THR A 68 7.39 3.98 -5.92
C THR A 68 8.86 3.58 -5.81
N HIS A 69 9.27 2.99 -4.68
CA HIS A 69 10.62 2.49 -4.50
C HIS A 69 10.92 1.39 -5.53
N LEU A 70 10.02 0.42 -5.68
CA LEU A 70 10.20 -0.69 -6.61
C LEU A 70 10.28 -0.20 -8.07
N LEU A 71 9.44 0.78 -8.46
CA LEU A 71 9.52 1.40 -9.78
C LEU A 71 10.91 2.00 -10.04
N ASN A 72 11.40 2.82 -9.13
CA ASN A 72 12.70 3.45 -9.25
C ASN A 72 13.83 2.42 -9.24
N ALA A 73 13.73 1.38 -8.41
CA ALA A 73 14.71 0.29 -8.36
C ALA A 73 14.83 -0.45 -9.70
N ILE A 74 13.71 -0.66 -10.41
CA ILE A 74 13.71 -1.23 -11.77
C ILE A 74 14.54 -0.36 -12.71
N GLY A 75 14.27 0.93 -12.75
CA GLY A 75 14.96 1.86 -13.65
C GLY A 75 16.45 2.00 -13.34
N ASN A 76 16.81 2.14 -12.05
CA ASN A 76 18.19 2.22 -11.60
C ASN A 76 18.99 0.96 -11.94
N HIS A 77 18.44 -0.21 -11.64
CA HIS A 77 19.08 -1.49 -11.93
C HIS A 77 19.22 -1.78 -13.42
N ALA A 78 18.22 -1.42 -14.23
CA ALA A 78 18.32 -1.56 -15.68
C ALA A 78 19.46 -0.70 -16.26
N LYS A 79 19.63 0.54 -15.79
CA LYS A 79 20.75 1.42 -16.17
C LYS A 79 22.10 0.90 -15.70
N GLU A 80 22.15 0.28 -14.52
CA GLU A 80 23.37 -0.33 -13.99
C GLU A 80 23.85 -1.49 -14.86
N ILE A 81 22.92 -2.36 -15.30
CA ILE A 81 23.23 -3.50 -16.17
C ILE A 81 23.59 -3.03 -17.59
N ASN A 82 22.84 -2.10 -18.11
CA ASN A 82 23.02 -1.58 -19.48
C ASN A 82 22.85 -0.04 -19.50
N PRO A 83 23.96 0.71 -19.47
CA PRO A 83 23.91 2.18 -19.47
C PRO A 83 23.25 2.80 -20.71
N SER A 84 23.06 2.06 -21.81
CA SER A 84 22.36 2.55 -23.01
C SER A 84 20.83 2.49 -22.92
N ILE A 85 20.30 1.79 -21.92
CA ILE A 85 18.84 1.74 -21.69
C ILE A 85 18.35 3.09 -21.19
N VAL A 86 17.21 3.50 -21.71
CA VAL A 86 16.52 4.76 -21.38
C VAL A 86 15.27 4.46 -20.54
N PRO A 87 15.38 4.33 -19.20
CA PRO A 87 14.22 4.29 -18.34
C PRO A 87 13.70 5.70 -18.10
N TYR A 88 12.38 5.83 -17.98
CA TYR A 88 11.70 7.08 -17.69
C TYR A 88 10.63 6.86 -16.63
N TYR A 89 10.81 7.53 -15.50
CA TYR A 89 9.86 7.53 -14.39
C TYR A 89 8.97 8.77 -14.48
N ILE A 90 7.67 8.58 -14.34
CA ILE A 90 6.69 9.67 -14.29
C ILE A 90 5.50 9.28 -13.43
N THR A 91 4.95 10.22 -12.66
CA THR A 91 3.64 10.02 -12.05
C THR A 91 2.53 10.20 -13.10
N SER A 92 1.42 9.50 -12.96
CA SER A 92 0.31 9.65 -13.90
C SER A 92 -0.28 11.06 -13.89
N LYS A 93 -0.15 11.80 -12.77
CA LYS A 93 -0.51 13.22 -12.70
C LYS A 93 0.38 14.09 -13.60
N ASP A 94 1.70 13.92 -13.48
CA ASP A 94 2.65 14.69 -14.28
C ASP A 94 2.51 14.34 -15.76
N PHE A 95 2.25 13.05 -16.08
CA PHE A 95 1.92 12.62 -17.45
C PHE A 95 0.70 13.37 -18.01
N VAL A 96 -0.37 13.48 -17.22
CA VAL A 96 -1.57 14.24 -17.63
C VAL A 96 -1.21 15.70 -17.88
N ASP A 97 -0.43 16.31 -17.00
CA ASP A 97 -0.04 17.72 -17.11
C ASP A 97 0.86 17.97 -18.35
N GLU A 98 1.77 17.04 -18.66
CA GLU A 98 2.57 17.06 -19.89
C GLU A 98 1.67 17.00 -21.15
N ILE A 99 0.73 16.06 -21.21
CA ILE A 99 -0.19 15.90 -22.33
C ILE A 99 -1.03 17.16 -22.54
N ILE A 100 -1.62 17.69 -21.45
CA ILE A 100 -2.42 18.92 -21.53
C ILE A 100 -1.57 20.11 -21.98
N GLY A 101 -0.34 20.21 -21.49
CA GLY A 101 0.61 21.25 -21.89
C GLY A 101 0.97 21.20 -23.38
N ALA A 102 1.17 19.99 -23.90
CA ALA A 102 1.44 19.77 -25.32
C ALA A 102 0.25 20.08 -26.23
N MET A 103 -0.95 19.67 -25.81
CA MET A 103 -2.19 19.96 -26.53
C MET A 103 -2.42 21.47 -26.65
N LYS A 104 -2.21 22.24 -25.58
CA LYS A 104 -2.31 23.71 -25.59
C LYS A 104 -1.32 24.39 -26.53
N LYS A 105 -0.17 23.75 -26.75
CA LYS A 105 0.91 24.27 -27.64
C LYS A 105 0.89 23.69 -29.04
N ASN A 106 -0.10 22.82 -29.37
CA ASN A 106 -0.15 22.04 -30.62
C ASN A 106 1.12 21.19 -30.87
N LYS A 107 1.69 20.61 -29.81
CA LYS A 107 2.93 19.80 -29.80
C LYS A 107 2.71 18.35 -29.36
N THR A 108 1.56 17.81 -29.65
CA THR A 108 1.21 16.40 -29.30
C THR A 108 2.12 15.39 -30.01
N GLU A 109 2.56 15.69 -31.22
CA GLU A 109 3.48 14.83 -31.97
C GLU A 109 4.88 14.81 -31.34
N ASP A 110 5.35 15.96 -30.84
CA ASP A 110 6.64 16.05 -30.12
C ASP A 110 6.67 15.15 -28.90
N ILE A 111 5.59 15.15 -28.10
CA ILE A 111 5.45 14.26 -26.92
C ILE A 111 5.41 12.79 -27.33
N TYR A 112 4.62 12.46 -28.34
CA TYR A 112 4.54 11.09 -28.85
C TYR A 112 5.91 10.58 -29.28
N ASN A 113 6.67 11.39 -30.01
CA ASN A 113 8.03 11.08 -30.45
C ASN A 113 9.01 10.99 -29.29
N TYR A 114 8.80 11.76 -28.21
CA TYR A 114 9.58 11.66 -26.99
C TYR A 114 9.42 10.30 -26.31
N TYR A 115 8.18 9.83 -26.10
CA TYR A 115 7.90 8.53 -25.49
C TYR A 115 8.35 7.34 -26.36
N LYS A 116 8.45 7.52 -27.68
CA LYS A 116 9.02 6.52 -28.58
C LYS A 116 10.49 6.19 -28.35
N ASN A 117 11.24 7.04 -27.67
CA ASN A 117 12.65 6.83 -27.39
C ASN A 117 12.92 6.24 -25.99
N ILE A 118 11.88 5.91 -25.24
CA ILE A 118 11.95 5.33 -23.92
C ILE A 118 11.96 3.81 -24.05
N ASP A 119 12.89 3.12 -23.38
CA ASP A 119 12.97 1.66 -23.36
C ASP A 119 12.18 1.05 -22.21
N ILE A 120 12.10 1.75 -21.08
CA ILE A 120 11.33 1.32 -19.91
C ILE A 120 10.50 2.50 -19.42
N LEU A 121 9.18 2.42 -19.57
CA LEU A 121 8.25 3.41 -19.04
C LEU A 121 7.75 2.97 -17.65
N LEU A 122 8.05 3.78 -16.64
CA LEU A 122 7.70 3.56 -15.25
C LEU A 122 6.64 4.57 -14.83
N ILE A 123 5.39 4.12 -14.73
CA ILE A 123 4.25 5.00 -14.39
C ILE A 123 3.79 4.74 -12.98
N ASP A 124 3.84 5.76 -12.14
CA ASP A 124 3.39 5.69 -10.76
C ASP A 124 1.96 6.22 -10.60
N ASP A 125 1.20 5.53 -9.73
CA ASP A 125 -0.15 5.91 -9.32
C ASP A 125 -1.14 6.12 -10.49
N ILE A 126 -1.32 5.10 -11.33
CA ILE A 126 -2.15 5.15 -12.56
C ILE A 126 -3.58 5.62 -12.31
N GLN A 127 -4.09 5.51 -11.08
CA GLN A 127 -5.45 5.95 -10.71
C GLN A 127 -5.70 7.44 -10.95
N PHE A 128 -4.69 8.30 -11.03
CA PHE A 128 -4.86 9.72 -11.33
C PHE A 128 -5.09 10.02 -12.83
N LEU A 129 -4.96 9.02 -13.69
CA LEU A 129 -5.32 9.12 -15.12
C LEU A 129 -6.86 9.10 -15.31
N PHE A 130 -7.63 8.68 -14.30
CA PHE A 130 -9.08 8.47 -14.39
C PHE A 130 -9.85 9.76 -14.66
N GLY A 131 -10.90 9.65 -15.49
CA GLY A 131 -11.75 10.78 -15.85
C GLY A 131 -11.05 11.83 -16.73
N LYS A 132 -9.88 11.51 -17.30
CA LYS A 132 -9.11 12.36 -18.21
C LYS A 132 -9.10 11.76 -19.62
N GLU A 133 -10.25 11.76 -20.31
CA GLU A 133 -10.46 11.06 -21.59
C GLU A 133 -9.31 11.27 -22.60
N LYS A 134 -8.93 12.52 -22.91
CA LYS A 134 -7.87 12.82 -23.86
C LYS A 134 -6.50 12.29 -23.44
N SER A 135 -6.18 12.36 -22.14
CA SER A 135 -4.92 11.84 -21.62
C SER A 135 -4.92 10.32 -21.57
N SER A 136 -6.06 9.71 -21.28
CA SER A 136 -6.24 8.25 -21.32
C SER A 136 -6.10 7.71 -22.75
N GLU A 137 -6.67 8.40 -23.74
CA GLU A 137 -6.51 8.05 -25.15
C GLU A 137 -5.04 8.16 -25.59
N MET A 138 -4.37 9.24 -25.26
CA MET A 138 -2.94 9.40 -25.56
C MET A 138 -2.09 8.33 -24.86
N PHE A 139 -2.40 8.05 -23.58
CA PHE A 139 -1.73 6.96 -22.85
C PHE A 139 -1.93 5.61 -23.54
N PHE A 140 -3.14 5.30 -24.01
CA PHE A 140 -3.41 4.07 -24.73
C PHE A 140 -2.56 3.96 -26.02
N HIS A 141 -2.40 5.04 -26.76
CA HIS A 141 -1.54 5.04 -27.96
C HIS A 141 -0.07 4.84 -27.62
N ILE A 142 0.45 5.55 -26.60
CA ILE A 142 1.83 5.41 -26.14
C ILE A 142 2.06 3.99 -25.60
N PHE A 143 1.12 3.46 -24.82
CA PHE A 143 1.18 2.10 -24.29
C PHE A 143 1.32 1.06 -25.41
N ASN A 144 0.46 1.13 -26.43
CA ASN A 144 0.53 0.19 -27.55
C ASN A 144 1.83 0.34 -28.35
N GLU A 145 2.33 1.54 -28.53
CA GLU A 145 3.60 1.78 -29.24
C GLU A 145 4.78 1.15 -28.49
N ILE A 146 4.84 1.31 -27.17
CA ILE A 146 5.90 0.74 -26.34
C ILE A 146 5.84 -0.79 -26.37
N ILE A 147 4.66 -1.38 -26.18
CA ILE A 147 4.46 -2.85 -26.22
C ILE A 147 4.81 -3.43 -27.59
N ASN A 148 4.34 -2.81 -28.68
CA ASN A 148 4.58 -3.28 -30.05
C ASN A 148 6.06 -3.23 -30.44
N ASN A 149 6.83 -2.35 -29.83
CA ASN A 149 8.28 -2.25 -30.04
C ASN A 149 9.09 -3.09 -29.03
N ASN A 150 8.47 -4.03 -28.32
CA ASN A 150 9.08 -4.88 -27.28
C ASN A 150 9.82 -4.08 -26.20
N ARG A 151 9.30 -2.90 -25.82
CA ARG A 151 9.79 -2.07 -24.74
C ARG A 151 8.94 -2.30 -23.50
N GLN A 152 9.50 -2.05 -22.33
CA GLN A 152 8.86 -2.38 -21.07
C GLN A 152 7.94 -1.27 -20.56
N ILE A 153 6.80 -1.68 -20.01
CA ILE A 153 5.95 -0.82 -19.18
C ILE A 153 5.83 -1.44 -17.80
N VAL A 154 6.00 -0.61 -16.76
CA VAL A 154 5.70 -0.95 -15.39
C VAL A 154 4.74 0.08 -14.83
N ILE A 155 3.67 -0.39 -14.19
CA ILE A 155 2.59 0.46 -13.70
C ILE A 155 2.38 0.18 -12.22
N THR A 156 2.18 1.24 -11.43
CA THR A 156 1.71 1.08 -10.05
C THR A 156 0.30 1.62 -9.86
N SER A 157 -0.39 1.10 -8.86
CA SER A 157 -1.74 1.50 -8.49
C SER A 157 -2.02 1.28 -7.00
N ASP A 158 -3.05 1.93 -6.48
CA ASP A 158 -3.60 1.64 -5.16
C ASP A 158 -4.62 0.48 -5.18
N LYS A 159 -5.03 0.01 -6.37
CA LYS A 159 -6.03 -1.04 -6.59
C LYS A 159 -5.60 -2.01 -7.67
N MET A 160 -6.22 -3.20 -7.68
CA MET A 160 -6.10 -4.16 -8.79
C MET A 160 -6.66 -3.57 -10.09
N PRO A 161 -6.21 -4.04 -11.27
CA PRO A 161 -6.76 -3.58 -12.56
C PRO A 161 -8.27 -3.69 -12.65
N GLU A 162 -8.88 -4.74 -12.08
CA GLU A 162 -10.33 -4.98 -12.09
C GLU A 162 -11.13 -4.00 -11.23
N GLU A 163 -10.48 -3.41 -10.23
CA GLU A 163 -11.12 -2.48 -9.29
C GLU A 163 -11.00 -1.02 -9.72
N LEU A 164 -10.29 -0.76 -10.83
CA LEU A 164 -10.09 0.57 -11.36
C LEU A 164 -11.38 1.09 -11.99
N GLN A 165 -11.96 2.12 -11.40
CA GLN A 165 -13.18 2.77 -11.90
C GLN A 165 -12.82 4.01 -12.73
N GLY A 166 -13.56 4.24 -13.83
CA GLY A 166 -13.35 5.42 -14.68
C GLY A 166 -12.18 5.32 -15.67
N ILE A 167 -11.61 4.13 -15.82
CA ILE A 167 -10.72 3.76 -16.93
C ILE A 167 -11.51 3.02 -17.99
N GLU A 168 -11.12 3.20 -19.24
CA GLU A 168 -11.67 2.46 -20.37
C GLU A 168 -11.32 0.97 -20.28
N ASP A 169 -12.31 0.10 -20.58
CA ASP A 169 -12.16 -1.37 -20.51
C ASP A 169 -10.98 -1.89 -21.35
N ARG A 170 -10.66 -1.20 -22.46
CA ARG A 170 -9.51 -1.53 -23.30
C ARG A 170 -8.17 -1.39 -22.56
N LEU A 171 -8.01 -0.39 -21.68
CA LEU A 171 -6.80 -0.23 -20.85
C LEU A 171 -6.75 -1.27 -19.74
N ILE A 172 -7.88 -1.54 -19.08
CA ILE A 172 -7.99 -2.59 -18.06
C ILE A 172 -7.58 -3.93 -18.66
N SER A 173 -8.08 -4.27 -19.86
CA SER A 173 -7.71 -5.50 -20.56
C SER A 173 -6.21 -5.56 -20.85
N ARG A 174 -5.58 -4.44 -21.22
CA ARG A 174 -4.13 -4.35 -21.43
C ARG A 174 -3.34 -4.53 -20.15
N PHE A 175 -3.77 -3.92 -19.05
CA PHE A 175 -3.10 -4.10 -17.74
C PHE A 175 -3.12 -5.56 -17.29
N LYS A 176 -4.22 -6.27 -17.56
CA LYS A 176 -4.40 -7.69 -17.25
C LYS A 176 -3.63 -8.64 -18.16
N SER A 177 -3.20 -8.19 -19.34
CA SER A 177 -2.48 -9.05 -20.29
C SER A 177 -1.07 -9.40 -19.84
N GLY A 178 -0.51 -8.66 -18.89
CA GLY A 178 0.80 -8.89 -18.30
C GLY A 178 0.74 -9.61 -16.95
N LEU A 179 1.68 -9.30 -16.05
CA LEU A 179 1.69 -9.81 -14.69
C LEU A 179 1.25 -8.74 -13.69
N SER A 180 0.44 -9.14 -12.72
CA SER A 180 -0.01 -8.28 -11.64
C SER A 180 0.39 -8.88 -10.29
N PHE A 181 1.06 -8.08 -9.43
CA PHE A 181 1.45 -8.48 -8.09
C PHE A 181 1.04 -7.45 -7.06
N GLY A 182 0.48 -7.94 -5.95
CA GLY A 182 0.18 -7.13 -4.78
C GLY A 182 1.38 -7.01 -3.85
N ILE A 183 1.43 -5.91 -3.10
CA ILE A 183 2.31 -5.76 -1.93
C ILE A 183 1.40 -5.60 -0.73
N ASP A 184 1.52 -6.51 0.22
CA ASP A 184 0.79 -6.48 1.48
C ASP A 184 1.57 -5.70 2.56
N PRO A 185 0.91 -5.28 3.65
CA PRO A 185 1.62 -4.73 4.80
C PRO A 185 2.74 -5.67 5.28
N PRO A 186 3.90 -5.14 5.66
CA PRO A 186 5.01 -5.95 6.10
C PRO A 186 4.70 -6.67 7.41
N GLU A 187 5.22 -7.89 7.56
CA GLU A 187 5.26 -8.59 8.83
C GLU A 187 6.20 -7.87 9.81
N PHE A 188 6.07 -8.18 11.08
CA PHE A 188 6.84 -7.52 12.15
C PHE A 188 8.36 -7.48 11.87
N GLU A 189 8.95 -8.61 11.55
CA GLU A 189 10.39 -8.73 11.26
C GLU A 189 10.79 -7.93 10.03
N THR A 190 9.96 -7.94 9.00
CA THR A 190 10.21 -7.14 7.78
C THR A 190 10.11 -5.65 8.07
N ALA A 191 9.11 -5.22 8.86
CA ALA A 191 8.96 -3.83 9.26
C ALA A 191 10.12 -3.35 10.13
N LYS A 192 10.62 -4.21 11.04
CA LYS A 192 11.80 -3.93 11.87
C LYS A 192 13.05 -3.77 11.01
N ALA A 193 13.29 -4.70 10.09
CA ALA A 193 14.41 -4.61 9.15
C ALA A 193 14.34 -3.37 8.25
N ILE A 194 13.12 -2.91 7.87
CA ILE A 194 12.95 -1.64 7.15
C ILE A 194 13.39 -0.45 8.02
N LEU A 195 13.00 -0.42 9.30
CA LEU A 195 13.43 0.64 10.22
C LEU A 195 14.95 0.64 10.40
N GLU A 196 15.55 -0.51 10.65
CA GLU A 196 17.00 -0.67 10.79
C GLU A 196 17.73 -0.15 9.55
N LYS A 197 17.29 -0.54 8.36
CA LYS A 197 17.83 -0.07 7.09
C LYS A 197 17.71 1.45 6.92
N LYS A 198 16.59 2.04 7.37
CA LYS A 198 16.38 3.49 7.33
C LYS A 198 17.30 4.22 8.30
N ILE A 199 17.56 3.66 9.49
CA ILE A 199 18.50 4.20 10.49
C ILE A 199 19.91 4.20 9.93
N GLU A 200 20.35 3.10 9.32
CA GLU A 200 21.66 3.01 8.64
C GLU A 200 21.84 4.13 7.60
N ASN A 201 20.78 4.38 6.80
CA ASN A 201 20.82 5.40 5.75
C ASN A 201 20.76 6.85 6.27
N LEU A 202 20.40 7.09 7.55
CA LEU A 202 20.47 8.43 8.15
C LEU A 202 21.92 8.92 8.35
N GLY A 203 22.93 8.05 8.20
CA GLY A 203 24.34 8.41 8.24
C GLY A 203 24.84 8.90 9.60
N ASN A 204 24.03 8.81 10.65
CA ASN A 204 24.40 9.19 12.01
C ASN A 204 24.83 7.95 12.80
N SER A 205 26.09 7.55 12.60
CA SER A 205 26.69 6.36 13.25
C SER A 205 26.76 6.46 14.79
N SER A 206 26.47 7.61 15.38
CA SER A 206 26.47 7.82 16.84
C SER A 206 25.10 7.63 17.48
N LEU A 207 24.02 7.54 16.69
CA LEU A 207 22.67 7.37 17.22
C LEU A 207 22.44 5.90 17.61
N VAL A 208 22.16 5.66 18.88
CA VAL A 208 21.83 4.35 19.43
C VAL A 208 20.34 4.33 19.75
N ILE A 209 19.58 3.49 19.06
CA ILE A 209 18.17 3.25 19.34
C ILE A 209 18.05 1.84 19.92
N THR A 210 17.43 1.70 21.09
CA THR A 210 17.29 0.40 21.74
C THR A 210 16.24 -0.47 21.02
N ASP A 211 16.39 -1.77 21.15
CA ASP A 211 15.56 -2.77 20.43
C ASP A 211 14.07 -2.69 20.79
N ASP A 212 13.79 -2.42 22.07
CA ASP A 212 12.44 -2.19 22.60
C ASP A 212 11.75 -0.96 21.99
N VAL A 213 12.52 0.07 21.63
CA VAL A 213 12.01 1.24 20.90
C VAL A 213 11.65 0.87 19.46
N LEU A 214 12.51 0.10 18.78
CA LEU A 214 12.19 -0.40 17.43
C LEU A 214 10.92 -1.24 17.44
N ASP A 215 10.84 -2.17 18.39
CA ASP A 215 9.67 -3.03 18.58
C ASP A 215 8.40 -2.21 18.86
N PHE A 216 8.51 -1.17 19.69
CA PHE A 216 7.41 -0.24 19.96
C PHE A 216 6.91 0.47 18.70
N ILE A 217 7.83 0.97 17.87
CA ILE A 217 7.46 1.66 16.62
C ILE A 217 6.77 0.69 15.66
N VAL A 218 7.33 -0.51 15.49
CA VAL A 218 6.77 -1.54 14.60
C VAL A 218 5.39 -1.96 15.06
N MET A 219 5.21 -2.29 16.34
CA MET A 219 3.92 -2.72 16.89
C MET A 219 2.80 -1.69 16.67
N ASN A 220 3.12 -0.41 16.65
CA ASN A 220 2.13 0.64 16.54
C ASN A 220 1.91 1.15 15.11
N TYR A 221 2.88 1.01 14.20
CA TYR A 221 2.88 1.68 12.89
C TYR A 221 3.21 0.78 11.70
N CYS A 222 3.32 -0.55 11.84
CA CYS A 222 3.76 -1.47 10.76
C CYS A 222 2.82 -1.54 9.54
N ASN A 223 1.58 -1.07 9.64
CA ASN A 223 0.63 -1.13 8.55
C ASN A 223 0.97 -0.19 7.36
N ASP A 224 1.82 0.79 7.57
CA ASP A 224 2.22 1.80 6.59
C ASP A 224 3.69 2.21 6.81
N ILE A 225 4.54 1.94 5.82
CA ILE A 225 5.98 2.25 5.90
C ILE A 225 6.21 3.76 5.98
N ARG A 226 5.36 4.59 5.36
CA ARG A 226 5.46 6.06 5.48
C ARG A 226 5.23 6.51 6.93
N SER A 227 4.30 5.88 7.62
CA SER A 227 4.06 6.13 9.04
C SER A 227 5.26 5.73 9.89
N LEU A 228 5.87 4.56 9.63
CA LEU A 228 7.13 4.14 10.28
C LEU A 228 8.24 5.18 10.08
N GLU A 229 8.48 5.58 8.84
CA GLU A 229 9.47 6.62 8.51
C GLU A 229 9.16 7.96 9.17
N GLY A 230 7.89 8.33 9.23
CA GLY A 230 7.43 9.56 9.88
C GLY A 230 7.77 9.57 11.38
N GLN A 231 7.53 8.46 12.08
CA GLN A 231 7.89 8.35 13.49
C GLN A 231 9.40 8.33 13.70
N LEU A 232 10.16 7.64 12.86
CA LEU A 232 11.61 7.65 12.92
C LEU A 232 12.18 9.07 12.75
N LYS A 233 11.69 9.82 11.75
CA LYS A 233 12.11 11.23 11.54
C LYS A 233 11.75 12.11 12.74
N ARG A 234 10.59 11.91 13.36
CA ARG A 234 10.19 12.64 14.57
C ARG A 234 11.14 12.34 15.74
N ILE A 235 11.44 11.08 15.99
CA ILE A 235 12.36 10.66 17.06
C ILE A 235 13.73 11.26 16.81
N PHE A 236 14.23 11.20 15.59
CA PHE A 236 15.50 11.79 15.20
C PHE A 236 15.52 13.32 15.41
N PHE A 237 14.46 14.02 15.01
CA PHE A 237 14.33 15.44 15.26
C PHE A 237 14.39 15.78 16.76
N CYS A 238 13.65 15.06 17.59
CA CYS A 238 13.64 15.26 19.04
C CYS A 238 15.01 14.95 19.66
N SER A 239 15.72 13.94 19.18
CA SER A 239 17.06 13.61 19.68
C SER A 239 18.07 14.73 19.42
N ILE A 240 17.96 15.42 18.28
CA ILE A 240 18.77 16.60 17.98
C ILE A 240 18.41 17.76 18.92
N MET A 241 17.12 18.01 19.16
CA MET A 241 16.67 19.10 20.04
C MET A 241 17.11 18.91 21.48
N GLU A 242 17.12 17.69 21.98
CA GLU A 242 17.54 17.32 23.33
C GLU A 242 19.05 17.02 23.44
N ASN A 243 19.79 17.13 22.33
CA ASN A 243 21.22 16.86 22.23
C ASN A 243 21.59 15.47 22.82
N THR A 244 20.77 14.46 22.52
CA THR A 244 20.99 13.08 22.93
C THR A 244 21.19 12.14 21.74
N ASN A 245 22.10 11.20 21.88
CA ASN A 245 22.34 10.15 20.90
C ASN A 245 21.82 8.79 21.36
N TYR A 246 21.21 8.70 22.55
CA TYR A 246 20.71 7.47 23.12
C TYR A 246 19.19 7.54 23.28
N ILE A 247 18.49 6.66 22.56
CA ILE A 247 17.04 6.63 22.46
C ILE A 247 16.54 5.34 23.11
N ASP A 248 15.97 5.46 24.31
CA ASP A 248 15.32 4.39 25.05
C ASP A 248 13.80 4.62 25.20
N MET A 249 13.11 3.72 25.89
CA MET A 249 11.68 3.86 26.12
C MET A 249 11.30 5.02 27.03
N ASN A 250 12.24 5.55 27.85
CA ASN A 250 11.98 6.74 28.66
C ASN A 250 11.89 7.96 27.73
N PHE A 251 12.87 8.11 26.83
CA PHE A 251 12.87 9.15 25.81
C PHE A 251 11.62 9.09 24.94
N ILE A 252 11.23 7.89 24.46
CA ILE A 252 10.00 7.68 23.70
C ILE A 252 8.78 8.09 24.50
N SER A 253 8.71 7.72 25.78
CA SER A 253 7.57 8.07 26.63
C SER A 253 7.39 9.58 26.80
N GLU A 254 8.47 10.35 26.75
CA GLU A 254 8.44 11.82 26.78
C GLU A 254 7.95 12.43 25.47
N ILE A 255 8.49 12.00 24.35
CA ILE A 255 8.09 12.47 23.01
C ILE A 255 6.61 12.17 22.72
N PHE A 256 6.14 11.01 23.15
CA PHE A 256 4.78 10.52 22.87
C PHE A 256 3.81 10.76 24.02
N LYS A 257 4.19 11.51 25.10
CA LYS A 257 3.27 11.90 26.18
C LYS A 257 2.02 12.60 25.65
N ASP A 258 2.17 13.52 24.71
CA ASP A 258 1.05 14.24 24.10
C ASP A 258 0.27 13.38 23.09
N GLN A 259 0.88 12.32 22.55
CA GLN A 259 0.21 11.35 21.69
C GLN A 259 -0.46 10.19 22.45
N LYS A 260 -0.27 10.08 23.77
CA LYS A 260 -1.16 9.22 24.58
C LYS A 260 -2.63 9.65 24.48
N THR A 261 -2.89 10.82 23.93
CA THR A 261 -4.20 11.26 23.43
C THR A 261 -4.47 10.84 21.97
N ILE A 262 -3.46 10.34 21.20
CA ILE A 262 -3.58 9.99 19.77
C ILE A 262 -3.12 8.54 19.48
N THR A 263 -2.15 7.97 20.25
CA THR A 263 -2.11 6.52 20.34
C THR A 263 -3.44 6.16 20.92
N LYS A 264 -4.32 5.64 20.05
CA LYS A 264 -5.56 5.04 20.45
C LYS A 264 -5.48 4.82 21.96
N SER A 265 -5.99 5.77 22.75
CA SER A 265 -6.81 5.29 23.81
C SER A 265 -7.45 4.11 23.12
N LYS A 266 -7.23 2.89 23.60
CA LYS A 266 -8.25 1.89 23.46
C LYS A 266 -9.45 2.68 23.91
N GLU A 267 -10.16 3.31 22.95
CA GLU A 267 -11.49 3.80 23.26
C GLU A 267 -12.06 2.60 23.97
N PRO A 268 -12.47 2.74 25.23
CA PRO A 268 -12.91 1.61 25.99
C PRO A 268 -13.85 0.88 25.04
N LEU A 269 -13.60 -0.40 24.84
CA LEU A 269 -14.27 -1.17 23.80
C LEU A 269 -15.76 -1.03 24.09
N THR A 270 -16.41 -0.09 23.41
CA THR A 270 -17.80 0.25 23.70
C THR A 270 -18.71 -0.74 23.03
N LYS A 271 -19.87 -0.95 23.63
CA LYS A 271 -20.95 -1.80 23.10
C LYS A 271 -21.27 -1.40 21.64
N GLU A 272 -21.29 -0.10 21.36
CA GLU A 272 -21.56 0.50 20.06
C GLU A 272 -20.49 0.17 19.03
N LYS A 273 -19.21 0.18 19.42
CA LYS A 273 -18.09 -0.14 18.52
C LYS A 273 -18.12 -1.61 18.11
N ILE A 274 -18.37 -2.52 19.06
CA ILE A 274 -18.50 -3.96 18.76
C ILE A 274 -19.70 -4.20 17.84
N LEU A 275 -20.84 -3.56 18.11
CA LEU A 275 -22.04 -3.63 17.28
C LEU A 275 -21.77 -3.18 15.86
N LYS A 276 -21.18 -1.99 15.70
CA LYS A 276 -20.87 -1.39 14.40
C LYS A 276 -19.89 -2.26 13.62
N THR A 277 -18.79 -2.66 14.24
CA THR A 277 -17.76 -3.49 13.56
C THR A 277 -18.31 -4.84 13.14
N THR A 278 -19.16 -5.47 13.97
CA THR A 278 -19.81 -6.74 13.60
C THR A 278 -20.84 -6.53 12.48
N ALA A 279 -21.61 -5.44 12.51
CA ALA A 279 -22.57 -5.10 11.47
C ALA A 279 -21.88 -4.90 10.11
N ASP A 280 -20.82 -4.09 10.09
CA ASP A 280 -20.02 -3.81 8.89
C ASP A 280 -19.37 -5.07 8.33
N PHE A 281 -18.89 -5.98 9.19
CA PHE A 281 -18.31 -7.26 8.76
C PHE A 281 -19.31 -8.15 8.01
N TYR A 282 -20.58 -8.16 8.43
CA TYR A 282 -21.62 -8.97 7.80
C TYR A 282 -22.48 -8.19 6.79
N TYR A 283 -22.09 -6.95 6.44
CA TYR A 283 -22.86 -6.06 5.55
C TYR A 283 -24.31 -5.86 5.98
N LEU A 284 -24.51 -5.69 7.30
CA LEU A 284 -25.82 -5.48 7.92
C LEU A 284 -25.89 -4.11 8.58
N SER A 285 -27.11 -3.57 8.73
CA SER A 285 -27.32 -2.41 9.60
C SER A 285 -27.39 -2.84 11.07
N ILE A 286 -27.00 -1.94 11.98
CA ILE A 286 -27.12 -2.16 13.43
C ILE A 286 -28.55 -2.54 13.80
N SER A 287 -29.56 -1.86 13.22
CA SER A 287 -30.98 -2.15 13.45
C SER A 287 -31.38 -3.58 13.05
N GLN A 288 -30.77 -4.15 12.03
CA GLN A 288 -31.00 -5.55 11.62
C GLN A 288 -30.41 -6.53 12.64
N ILE A 289 -29.21 -6.27 13.15
CA ILE A 289 -28.56 -7.16 14.15
C ILE A 289 -29.35 -7.16 15.46
N ILE A 290 -29.77 -6.01 15.98
CA ILE A 290 -30.51 -5.91 17.24
C ILE A 290 -31.97 -6.36 17.14
N SER A 291 -32.51 -6.49 15.95
CA SER A 291 -33.94 -6.83 15.71
C SER A 291 -34.35 -8.16 16.34
N LYS A 292 -35.65 -8.36 16.54
CA LYS A 292 -36.23 -9.64 17.00
C LYS A 292 -36.29 -10.73 15.92
N ASN A 293 -35.97 -10.41 14.68
CA ASN A 293 -36.02 -11.32 13.54
C ASN A 293 -35.09 -12.54 13.76
N ARG A 294 -35.58 -13.75 13.36
CA ARG A 294 -34.91 -15.04 13.63
C ARG A 294 -34.36 -15.71 12.36
N THR A 295 -34.21 -14.99 11.28
CA THR A 295 -33.57 -15.55 10.06
C THR A 295 -32.11 -15.91 10.35
N GLN A 296 -31.65 -16.99 9.76
CA GLN A 296 -30.28 -17.48 9.96
C GLN A 296 -29.22 -16.42 9.61
N LYS A 297 -29.47 -15.62 8.57
CA LYS A 297 -28.61 -14.49 8.15
C LYS A 297 -28.41 -13.44 9.24
N LEU A 298 -29.35 -13.27 10.15
CA LEU A 298 -29.29 -12.31 11.26
C LEU A 298 -28.93 -12.97 12.61
N THR A 299 -29.18 -14.26 12.76
CA THR A 299 -28.94 -14.97 14.02
C THR A 299 -27.45 -15.16 14.26
N THR A 300 -26.68 -15.59 13.26
CA THR A 300 -25.23 -15.82 13.37
C THR A 300 -24.48 -14.53 13.72
N PRO A 301 -24.63 -13.41 13.00
CA PRO A 301 -23.98 -12.15 13.36
C PRO A 301 -24.35 -11.65 14.76
N ARG A 302 -25.61 -11.80 15.15
CA ARG A 302 -26.11 -11.44 16.47
C ARG A 302 -25.46 -12.24 17.59
N GLU A 303 -25.37 -13.56 17.44
CA GLU A 303 -24.76 -14.45 18.43
C GLU A 303 -23.27 -14.15 18.57
N ILE A 304 -22.56 -13.92 17.48
CA ILE A 304 -21.16 -13.51 17.49
C ILE A 304 -20.98 -12.16 18.19
N CYS A 305 -21.86 -11.20 17.91
CA CYS A 305 -21.80 -9.89 18.57
C CYS A 305 -22.02 -9.98 20.09
N MET A 306 -23.01 -10.78 20.54
CA MET A 306 -23.25 -11.05 21.95
C MET A 306 -22.03 -11.71 22.63
N TYR A 307 -21.41 -12.68 21.95
CA TYR A 307 -20.21 -13.36 22.42
C TYR A 307 -19.03 -12.39 22.56
N LEU A 308 -18.76 -11.57 21.53
CA LEU A 308 -17.68 -10.58 21.54
C LEU A 308 -17.89 -9.51 22.62
N MET A 309 -19.13 -9.05 22.84
CA MET A 309 -19.41 -8.13 23.94
C MET A 309 -19.07 -8.76 25.30
N ARG A 310 -19.45 -10.02 25.52
CA ARG A 310 -19.17 -10.72 26.78
C ARG A 310 -17.69 -11.00 27.00
N GLU A 311 -16.95 -11.28 25.92
CA GLU A 311 -15.53 -11.60 25.97
C GLU A 311 -14.64 -10.37 26.14
N LEU A 312 -15.01 -9.25 25.49
CA LEU A 312 -14.13 -8.10 25.33
C LEU A 312 -14.46 -6.90 26.24
N ILE A 313 -15.64 -6.87 26.84
CA ILE A 313 -16.02 -5.80 27.80
C ILE A 313 -15.98 -6.37 29.21
N GLU A 314 -15.10 -5.81 30.03
CA GLU A 314 -15.02 -6.15 31.44
C GLU A 314 -16.35 -5.84 32.17
N ASP A 315 -16.76 -6.72 33.09
CA ASP A 315 -17.94 -6.59 33.95
C ASP A 315 -19.31 -6.48 33.26
N ILE A 316 -19.43 -6.62 31.96
CA ILE A 316 -20.73 -6.61 31.29
C ILE A 316 -21.56 -7.84 31.64
N THR A 317 -22.77 -7.64 32.07
CA THR A 317 -23.70 -8.74 32.43
C THR A 317 -24.49 -9.25 31.22
N PHE A 318 -24.96 -10.51 31.29
CA PHE A 318 -25.85 -11.06 30.26
C PHE A 318 -27.18 -10.30 30.15
N ASN A 319 -27.65 -9.68 31.25
CA ASN A 319 -28.83 -8.84 31.24
C ASN A 319 -28.60 -7.55 30.42
N GLU A 320 -27.50 -6.85 30.63
CA GLU A 320 -27.15 -5.64 29.91
C GLU A 320 -26.99 -5.92 28.39
N ILE A 321 -26.34 -7.03 28.03
CA ILE A 321 -26.28 -7.47 26.63
C ILE A 321 -27.69 -7.72 26.10
N GLY A 322 -28.57 -8.41 26.87
CA GLY A 322 -29.94 -8.68 26.48
C GLY A 322 -30.76 -7.43 26.18
N VAL A 323 -30.59 -6.37 26.96
CA VAL A 323 -31.26 -5.06 26.75
C VAL A 323 -30.90 -4.48 25.38
N ILE A 324 -29.64 -4.54 24.96
CA ILE A 324 -29.17 -4.04 23.66
C ILE A 324 -29.86 -4.78 22.50
N PHE A 325 -30.07 -6.08 22.64
CA PHE A 325 -30.66 -6.92 21.60
C PHE A 325 -32.19 -7.07 21.74
N SER A 326 -32.90 -5.96 21.81
CA SER A 326 -34.37 -5.87 21.90
C SER A 326 -34.98 -6.55 23.14
N ASN A 327 -34.37 -6.33 24.31
CA ASN A 327 -34.76 -6.86 25.60
C ASN A 327 -34.88 -8.40 25.61
N ARG A 328 -33.84 -9.08 25.12
CA ARG A 328 -33.74 -10.54 25.20
C ARG A 328 -33.37 -10.97 26.62
N ASP A 329 -33.96 -12.07 27.05
CA ASP A 329 -33.68 -12.67 28.35
C ASP A 329 -32.20 -13.08 28.45
N HIS A 330 -31.61 -12.89 29.64
CA HIS A 330 -30.22 -13.26 29.94
C HIS A 330 -29.90 -14.71 29.59
N SER A 331 -30.85 -15.63 29.78
CA SER A 331 -30.67 -17.05 29.45
C SER A 331 -30.54 -17.26 27.92
N THR A 332 -31.17 -16.43 27.13
CA THR A 332 -31.03 -16.44 25.66
C THR A 332 -29.64 -15.99 25.24
N VAL A 333 -29.12 -14.92 25.85
CA VAL A 333 -27.76 -14.41 25.58
C VAL A 333 -26.72 -15.46 26.04
N MET A 334 -26.85 -16.02 27.22
CA MET A 334 -25.96 -17.06 27.71
C MET A 334 -25.92 -18.30 26.80
N LYS A 335 -27.09 -18.76 26.33
CA LYS A 335 -27.16 -19.87 25.34
C LYS A 335 -26.53 -19.52 24.01
N ALA A 336 -26.66 -18.27 23.54
CA ALA A 336 -26.01 -17.78 22.33
C ALA A 336 -24.48 -17.81 22.45
N CYS A 337 -23.92 -17.27 23.53
CA CYS A 337 -22.48 -17.30 23.79
C CYS A 337 -21.92 -18.75 23.84
N LYS A 338 -22.59 -19.64 24.58
CA LYS A 338 -22.18 -21.06 24.61
C LYS A 338 -22.26 -21.78 23.25
N ARG A 339 -23.20 -21.37 22.37
CA ARG A 339 -23.26 -21.90 21.00
C ARG A 339 -22.07 -21.44 20.19
N VAL A 340 -21.72 -20.15 20.27
CA VAL A 340 -20.57 -19.59 19.54
C VAL A 340 -19.28 -20.25 20.02
N GLU A 341 -19.06 -20.41 21.34
CA GLU A 341 -17.89 -21.10 21.90
C GLU A 341 -17.73 -22.54 21.37
N LYS A 342 -18.84 -23.27 21.26
CA LYS A 342 -18.84 -24.63 20.68
C LYS A 342 -18.52 -24.61 19.20
N LYS A 343 -19.02 -23.60 18.45
CA LYS A 343 -18.81 -23.47 17.01
C LYS A 343 -17.39 -23.04 16.67
N ILE A 344 -16.78 -22.15 17.43
CA ILE A 344 -15.36 -21.79 17.29
C ILE A 344 -14.47 -23.03 17.31
N LYS A 345 -14.77 -24.01 18.19
CA LYS A 345 -14.00 -25.26 18.30
C LYS A 345 -14.20 -26.25 17.14
N LYS A 346 -15.28 -26.12 16.38
CA LYS A 346 -15.70 -27.12 15.38
C LYS A 346 -15.71 -26.58 13.93
N GLU A 347 -15.94 -25.28 13.77
CA GLU A 347 -16.21 -24.66 12.47
C GLU A 347 -15.18 -23.55 12.20
N LYS A 348 -14.24 -23.78 11.28
CA LYS A 348 -13.19 -22.81 10.91
C LYS A 348 -13.74 -21.44 10.48
N GLU A 349 -14.92 -21.42 9.87
CA GLU A 349 -15.57 -20.17 9.44
C GLU A 349 -15.88 -19.23 10.61
N TYR A 350 -16.34 -19.79 11.76
CA TYR A 350 -16.60 -19.00 12.96
C TYR A 350 -15.30 -18.46 13.58
N GLN A 351 -14.25 -19.28 13.59
CA GLN A 351 -12.94 -18.86 14.08
C GLN A 351 -12.41 -17.68 13.25
N ILE A 352 -12.38 -17.81 11.93
CA ILE A 352 -11.92 -16.76 10.99
C ILE A 352 -12.75 -15.48 11.13
N ALA A 353 -14.08 -15.60 11.24
CA ALA A 353 -14.94 -14.42 11.38
C ALA A 353 -14.65 -13.65 12.66
N ILE A 354 -14.49 -14.35 13.78
CA ILE A 354 -14.20 -13.75 15.09
C ILE A 354 -12.82 -13.11 15.10
N GLU A 355 -11.79 -13.79 14.56
CA GLU A 355 -10.44 -13.24 14.45
C GLU A 355 -10.42 -11.97 13.62
N LYS A 356 -11.07 -11.96 12.46
CA LYS A 356 -11.16 -10.76 11.61
C LYS A 356 -11.90 -9.60 12.28
N ILE A 357 -12.96 -9.89 13.04
CA ILE A 357 -13.68 -8.84 13.79
C ILE A 357 -12.80 -8.31 14.92
N LYS A 358 -12.10 -9.18 15.66
CA LYS A 358 -11.16 -8.79 16.71
C LYS A 358 -10.00 -7.94 16.17
N GLN A 359 -9.43 -8.28 15.01
CA GLN A 359 -8.43 -7.46 14.33
C GLN A 359 -8.98 -6.05 14.01
N LYS A 360 -10.20 -5.97 13.46
CA LYS A 360 -10.83 -4.66 13.19
C LYS A 360 -11.14 -3.86 14.46
N LEU A 361 -11.36 -4.53 15.58
CA LEU A 361 -11.54 -3.90 16.89
C LEU A 361 -10.22 -3.48 17.53
N GLY A 362 -9.08 -3.99 17.04
CA GLY A 362 -7.75 -3.74 17.58
C GLY A 362 -7.51 -4.48 18.92
N THR A 363 -8.06 -5.70 19.07
CA THR A 363 -7.94 -6.52 20.27
C THR A 363 -6.99 -7.70 20.10
N ILE A 364 -6.59 -7.99 18.89
CA ILE A 364 -5.50 -8.90 18.48
C ILE A 364 -4.82 -8.32 17.25
#